data_1acc9c86d33bcdb89deb0ef993df0a8c
#
_entry.id   1acc9c86d33bcdb89deb0ef993df0a8c
#
_cell.length_a   1.000
_cell.length_b   1.000
_cell.length_c   1.000
_cell.angle_alpha   90.00
_cell.angle_beta   90.00
_cell.angle_gamma   90.00
#
_symmetry.space_group_name_H-M   'P 1'
#
loop_
_entity.id
_entity.type
_entity.pdbx_description
1 polymer ?
#
loop_
_entity_poly.entity_id
_entity_poly.type
_entity_poly.pdbx_seq_one_letter_code
_entity_poly.pdbx_strand_id
1 'polypeptide(L)'
;MSWLLDVNFLLASRWTTHADHAAVRAWLDEQPEFHTTPIVELGFMRVSLSPGYTASWQDAHRSLLSLYSRPAHRFLADDLSATDSPESSYKDTTDAHLVRLAFRHGLKLATLDMALLAKPWASGHACNPILGTP
;
A
#
# COMPACT_ATOMS: atom_id res chain seq x y z
N MET A 1 4.42 15.50 3.58
CA MET A 1 4.72 14.26 2.83
C MET A 1 3.45 13.48 2.62
N SER A 2 3.19 13.04 1.42
CA SER A 2 2.03 12.22 1.11
C SER A 2 2.46 10.82 0.69
N TRP A 3 1.57 9.84 0.85
CA TRP A 3 1.89 8.42 0.81
C TRP A 3 1.00 7.67 -0.15
N LEU A 4 1.58 6.69 -0.84
CA LEU A 4 0.85 5.60 -1.51
C LEU A 4 0.99 4.37 -0.61
N LEU A 5 -0.12 3.70 -0.31
CA LEU A 5 -0.10 2.51 0.55
C LEU A 5 0.16 1.27 -0.28
N ASP A 6 1.11 0.45 0.15
CA ASP A 6 1.31 -0.88 -0.42
C ASP A 6 0.20 -1.84 0.08
N VAL A 7 0.04 -2.97 -0.59
CA VAL A 7 -1.00 -3.96 -0.25
C VAL A 7 -0.89 -4.42 1.21
N ASN A 8 0.30 -4.79 1.65
CA ASN A 8 0.51 -5.26 3.03
C ASN A 8 0.19 -4.16 4.06
N PHE A 9 0.49 -2.92 3.73
CA PHE A 9 0.20 -1.78 4.60
C PHE A 9 -1.31 -1.51 4.68
N LEU A 10 -1.98 -1.58 3.54
CA LEU A 10 -3.44 -1.45 3.48
C LEU A 10 -4.13 -2.58 4.26
N LEU A 11 -3.69 -3.83 4.09
CA LEU A 11 -4.20 -4.97 4.86
C LEU A 11 -4.07 -4.73 6.36
N ALA A 12 -2.89 -4.32 6.82
CA ALA A 12 -2.65 -4.03 8.23
C ALA A 12 -3.56 -2.92 8.74
N SER A 13 -3.81 -1.89 7.93
CA SER A 13 -4.66 -0.77 8.33
C SER A 13 -6.13 -1.20 8.51
N ARG A 14 -6.60 -2.22 7.79
CA ARG A 14 -8.02 -2.60 7.75
C ARG A 14 -8.38 -3.81 8.60
N TRP A 15 -7.46 -4.79 8.75
CA TRP A 15 -7.77 -6.04 9.44
C TRP A 15 -7.15 -6.08 10.83
N THR A 16 -8.01 -6.20 11.87
CA THR A 16 -7.59 -6.20 13.28
C THR A 16 -6.76 -7.42 13.64
N THR A 17 -6.83 -8.49 12.84
CA THR A 17 -6.05 -9.71 13.05
C THR A 17 -4.60 -9.58 12.59
N HIS A 18 -4.27 -8.53 11.83
CA HIS A 18 -2.90 -8.31 11.39
C HIS A 18 -2.02 -7.87 12.58
N ALA A 19 -0.81 -8.44 12.67
CA ALA A 19 0.11 -8.15 13.78
C ALA A 19 0.42 -6.67 13.93
N ASP A 20 0.50 -5.92 12.82
CA ASP A 20 0.84 -4.50 12.82
C ASP A 20 -0.37 -3.58 12.78
N HIS A 21 -1.58 -4.12 12.94
CA HIS A 21 -2.81 -3.32 12.79
C HIS A 21 -2.82 -2.07 13.66
N ALA A 22 -2.54 -2.21 14.95
CA ALA A 22 -2.62 -1.09 15.88
C ALA A 22 -1.64 0.03 15.50
N ALA A 23 -0.39 -0.32 15.19
CA ALA A 23 0.63 0.65 14.84
C ALA A 23 0.35 1.33 13.51
N VAL A 24 -0.05 0.56 12.49
CA VAL A 24 -0.38 1.10 11.16
C VAL A 24 -1.60 2.00 11.24
N ARG A 25 -2.64 1.56 11.95
CA ARG A 25 -3.86 2.36 12.09
C ARG A 25 -3.59 3.69 12.80
N ALA A 26 -2.82 3.66 13.89
CA ALA A 26 -2.48 4.88 14.62
C ALA A 26 -1.69 5.85 13.74
N TRP A 27 -0.72 5.33 12.99
CA TRP A 27 0.06 6.16 12.08
C TRP A 27 -0.83 6.75 10.96
N LEU A 28 -1.68 5.94 10.36
CA LEU A 28 -2.55 6.38 9.27
C LEU A 28 -3.54 7.45 9.71
N ASP A 29 -4.06 7.33 10.93
CA ASP A 29 -5.02 8.30 11.47
C ASP A 29 -4.40 9.70 11.64
N GLU A 30 -3.08 9.79 11.73
CA GLU A 30 -2.36 11.06 11.84
C GLU A 30 -2.01 11.68 10.48
N GLN A 31 -2.17 10.93 9.38
CA GLN A 31 -1.77 11.45 8.07
C GLN A 31 -2.83 12.39 7.51
N PRO A 32 -2.43 13.58 7.03
CA PRO A 32 -3.38 14.50 6.39
C PRO A 32 -3.84 14.01 5.03
N GLU A 33 -3.05 13.16 4.38
CA GLU A 33 -3.35 12.64 3.05
C GLU A 33 -2.63 11.32 2.81
N PHE A 34 -3.33 10.36 2.22
CA PHE A 34 -2.77 9.10 1.76
C PHE A 34 -3.56 8.60 0.55
N HIS A 35 -2.92 7.76 -0.26
CA HIS A 35 -3.47 7.31 -1.53
C HIS A 35 -3.57 5.81 -1.60
N THR A 36 -4.61 5.33 -2.29
CA THR A 36 -4.68 3.96 -2.82
C THR A 36 -4.78 4.03 -4.34
N THR A 37 -4.40 2.95 -5.01
CA THR A 37 -4.44 2.83 -6.47
C THR A 37 -5.05 1.48 -6.86
N PRO A 38 -5.58 1.31 -8.08
CA PRO A 38 -6.28 0.07 -8.46
C PRO A 38 -5.53 -1.22 -8.17
N ILE A 39 -4.21 -1.27 -8.45
CA ILE A 39 -3.41 -2.48 -8.19
C ILE A 39 -3.40 -2.83 -6.71
N VAL A 40 -3.26 -1.84 -5.85
CA VAL A 40 -3.24 -2.06 -4.39
C VAL A 40 -4.62 -2.49 -3.89
N GLU A 41 -5.68 -1.87 -4.39
CA GLU A 41 -7.05 -2.23 -4.03
C GLU A 41 -7.39 -3.65 -4.48
N LEU A 42 -6.98 -4.01 -5.69
CA LEU A 42 -7.16 -5.36 -6.20
C LEU A 42 -6.39 -6.38 -5.37
N GLY A 43 -5.15 -6.06 -5.01
CA GLY A 43 -4.34 -6.91 -4.12
C GLY A 43 -4.98 -7.07 -2.74
N PHE A 44 -5.52 -6.00 -2.18
CA PHE A 44 -6.25 -6.05 -0.92
C PHE A 44 -7.45 -7.00 -1.00
N MET A 45 -8.26 -6.89 -2.05
CA MET A 45 -9.42 -7.78 -2.23
C MET A 45 -8.97 -9.24 -2.35
N ARG A 46 -7.99 -9.51 -3.21
CA ARG A 46 -7.49 -10.87 -3.46
C ARG A 46 -6.97 -11.52 -2.18
N VAL A 47 -6.12 -10.82 -1.43
CA VAL A 47 -5.51 -11.37 -0.22
C VAL A 47 -6.54 -11.50 0.90
N SER A 48 -7.46 -10.55 1.04
CA SER A 48 -8.53 -10.62 2.04
C SER A 48 -9.41 -11.87 1.86
N LEU A 49 -9.66 -12.27 0.62
CA LEU A 49 -10.45 -13.45 0.29
C LEU A 49 -9.67 -14.76 0.43
N SER A 50 -8.36 -14.68 0.64
CA SER A 50 -7.50 -15.87 0.74
C SER A 50 -7.70 -16.60 2.07
N PRO A 51 -7.27 -17.88 2.16
CA PRO A 51 -7.38 -18.63 3.40
C PRO A 51 -6.72 -17.97 4.62
N GLY A 52 -5.71 -17.12 4.41
CA GLY A 52 -5.04 -16.42 5.50
C GLY A 52 -5.92 -15.41 6.23
N TYR A 53 -6.87 -14.79 5.56
CA TYR A 53 -7.78 -13.81 6.14
C TYR A 53 -9.22 -14.32 6.24
N THR A 54 -9.65 -15.16 5.31
CA THR A 54 -11.00 -15.75 5.25
C THR A 54 -12.14 -14.72 5.28
N ALA A 55 -11.88 -13.51 4.82
CA ALA A 55 -12.92 -12.48 4.73
C ALA A 55 -13.89 -12.80 3.58
N SER A 56 -15.14 -12.40 3.72
CA SER A 56 -16.07 -12.42 2.60
C SER A 56 -15.79 -11.24 1.66
N TRP A 57 -16.28 -11.36 0.42
CA TRP A 57 -16.20 -10.23 -0.52
C TRP A 57 -16.90 -9.00 0.07
N GLN A 58 -18.05 -9.20 0.71
CA GLN A 58 -18.82 -8.11 1.32
C GLN A 58 -18.04 -7.42 2.43
N ASP A 59 -17.32 -8.18 3.26
CA ASP A 59 -16.49 -7.60 4.34
C ASP A 59 -15.36 -6.75 3.75
N ALA A 60 -14.67 -7.27 2.75
CA ALA A 60 -13.57 -6.55 2.10
C ALA A 60 -14.08 -5.29 1.39
N HIS A 61 -15.18 -5.39 0.68
CA HIS A 61 -15.83 -4.28 -0.01
C HIS A 61 -16.25 -3.19 0.98
N ARG A 62 -16.89 -3.56 2.07
CA ARG A 62 -17.31 -2.62 3.11
C ARG A 62 -16.10 -1.93 3.74
N SER A 63 -15.02 -2.67 3.96
CA SER A 63 -13.79 -2.11 4.52
C SER A 63 -13.18 -1.05 3.60
N LEU A 64 -13.13 -1.30 2.29
CA LEU A 64 -12.63 -0.30 1.33
C LEU A 64 -13.54 0.91 1.24
N LEU A 65 -14.86 0.72 1.24
CA LEU A 65 -15.80 1.85 1.23
C LEU A 65 -15.63 2.72 2.47
N SER A 66 -15.40 2.11 3.63
CA SER A 66 -15.11 2.85 4.87
C SER A 66 -13.84 3.67 4.75
N LEU A 67 -12.80 3.12 4.13
CA LEU A 67 -11.56 3.85 3.88
C LEU A 67 -11.80 5.05 2.95
N TYR A 68 -12.56 4.85 1.88
CA TYR A 68 -12.83 5.91 0.89
C TYR A 68 -13.63 7.07 1.46
N SER A 69 -14.40 6.85 2.51
CA SER A 69 -15.16 7.92 3.17
C SER A 69 -14.28 8.82 4.04
N ARG A 70 -13.02 8.45 4.28
CA ARG A 70 -12.12 9.26 5.10
C ARG A 70 -11.66 10.50 4.32
N PRO A 71 -11.71 11.69 4.95
CA PRO A 71 -11.29 12.93 4.25
C PRO A 71 -9.84 12.91 3.78
N ALA A 72 -8.97 12.16 4.46
CA ALA A 72 -7.56 12.07 4.10
C ALA A 72 -7.29 11.18 2.89
N HIS A 73 -8.23 10.32 2.50
CA HIS A 73 -8.04 9.37 1.41
C HIS A 73 -8.12 10.05 0.05
N ARG A 74 -7.21 9.66 -0.84
CA ARG A 74 -7.20 10.05 -2.26
C ARG A 74 -7.04 8.82 -3.12
N PHE A 75 -7.83 8.71 -4.16
CA PHE A 75 -7.66 7.67 -5.17
C PHE A 75 -6.63 8.14 -6.19
N LEU A 76 -5.61 7.31 -6.46
CA LEU A 76 -4.58 7.59 -7.44
C LEU A 76 -4.77 6.67 -8.65
N ALA A 77 -5.09 7.25 -9.80
CA ALA A 77 -5.14 6.46 -11.03
C ALA A 77 -3.75 5.91 -11.36
N ASP A 78 -3.70 4.66 -11.83
CA ASP A 78 -2.45 4.07 -12.29
C ASP A 78 -2.22 4.50 -13.73
N ASP A 79 -1.45 5.56 -13.91
CA ASP A 79 -1.16 6.16 -15.21
C ASP A 79 0.26 5.86 -15.70
N LEU A 80 0.90 4.83 -15.11
CA LEU A 80 2.27 4.44 -15.44
C LEU A 80 2.27 3.16 -16.27
N SER A 81 3.01 3.16 -17.36
CA SER A 81 3.18 1.95 -18.18
C SER A 81 4.07 0.93 -17.46
N ALA A 82 3.73 -0.35 -17.60
CA ALA A 82 4.57 -1.43 -17.10
C ALA A 82 5.95 -1.46 -17.76
N THR A 83 6.11 -0.84 -18.93
CA THR A 83 7.41 -0.74 -19.60
C THR A 83 8.39 0.15 -18.89
N ASP A 84 7.93 0.96 -17.93
CA ASP A 84 8.79 1.84 -17.13
C ASP A 84 9.32 1.18 -15.85
N SER A 85 9.03 -0.12 -15.64
CA SER A 85 9.48 -0.82 -14.44
C SER A 85 11.00 -0.99 -14.44
N PRO A 86 11.67 -0.71 -13.31
CA PRO A 86 13.11 -0.89 -13.18
C PRO A 86 13.51 -2.33 -12.85
N GLU A 87 12.56 -3.25 -12.69
CA GLU A 87 12.82 -4.59 -12.17
C GLU A 87 12.50 -5.64 -13.21
N SER A 88 13.40 -6.60 -13.39
CA SER A 88 13.24 -7.72 -14.32
C SER A 88 12.78 -9.01 -13.65
N SER A 89 12.87 -9.13 -12.33
CA SER A 89 12.38 -10.30 -11.61
C SER A 89 10.85 -10.31 -11.56
N TYR A 90 10.24 -11.43 -11.98
CA TYR A 90 8.79 -11.56 -11.96
C TYR A 90 8.19 -11.41 -10.56
N LYS A 91 8.99 -11.69 -9.52
CA LYS A 91 8.53 -11.60 -8.12
C LYS A 91 8.36 -10.17 -7.65
N ASP A 92 9.12 -9.24 -8.24
CA ASP A 92 9.23 -7.88 -7.74
C ASP A 92 8.68 -6.83 -8.71
N THR A 93 8.10 -7.23 -9.83
CA THR A 93 7.61 -6.29 -10.85
C THR A 93 6.49 -5.39 -10.33
N THR A 94 5.54 -5.94 -9.55
CA THR A 94 4.45 -5.13 -9.01
C THR A 94 4.97 -4.13 -8.00
N ASP A 95 5.89 -4.53 -7.13
CA ASP A 95 6.48 -3.64 -6.12
C ASP A 95 7.26 -2.51 -6.77
N ALA A 96 8.05 -2.82 -7.80
CA ALA A 96 8.80 -1.82 -8.54
C ALA A 96 7.87 -0.84 -9.25
N HIS A 97 6.77 -1.33 -9.81
CA HIS A 97 5.75 -0.49 -10.44
C HIS A 97 5.14 0.49 -9.43
N LEU A 98 4.79 0.01 -8.24
CA LEU A 98 4.22 0.87 -7.20
C LEU A 98 5.20 1.94 -6.72
N VAL A 99 6.47 1.60 -6.57
CA VAL A 99 7.51 2.57 -6.20
C VAL A 99 7.63 3.64 -7.29
N ARG A 100 7.65 3.24 -8.55
CA ARG A 100 7.71 4.19 -9.68
C ARG A 100 6.48 5.05 -9.76
N LEU A 101 5.29 4.48 -9.54
CA LEU A 101 4.05 5.23 -9.54
C LEU A 101 4.04 6.29 -8.42
N ALA A 102 4.47 5.91 -7.23
CA ALA A 102 4.60 6.85 -6.11
C ALA A 102 5.55 7.99 -6.48
N PHE A 103 6.74 7.66 -6.99
CA PHE A 103 7.72 8.66 -7.40
C PHE A 103 7.16 9.63 -8.45
N ARG A 104 6.46 9.09 -9.47
CA ARG A 104 5.85 9.91 -10.54
C ARG A 104 4.91 10.97 -9.99
N HIS A 105 4.22 10.68 -8.91
CA HIS A 105 3.24 11.59 -8.31
C HIS A 105 3.74 12.34 -7.08
N GLY A 106 5.04 12.30 -6.83
CA GLY A 106 5.64 13.01 -5.69
C GLY A 106 5.31 12.38 -4.33
N LEU A 107 4.99 11.09 -4.32
CA LEU A 107 4.64 10.34 -3.12
C LEU A 107 5.78 9.41 -2.71
N LYS A 108 5.70 8.89 -1.48
CA LYS A 108 6.47 7.72 -1.06
C LYS A 108 5.56 6.53 -0.86
N LEU A 109 6.08 5.34 -1.11
CA LEU A 109 5.35 4.10 -0.83
C LEU A 109 5.51 3.74 0.64
N ALA A 110 4.38 3.58 1.34
CA ALA A 110 4.37 3.06 2.71
C ALA A 110 4.21 1.54 2.62
N THR A 111 5.18 0.80 3.12
CA THR A 111 5.23 -0.65 3.02
C THR A 111 5.77 -1.30 4.29
N LEU A 112 5.32 -2.52 4.56
CA LEU A 112 5.88 -3.35 5.63
C LEU A 112 6.92 -4.34 5.10
N ASP A 113 7.15 -4.38 3.79
CA ASP A 113 8.00 -5.36 3.13
C ASP A 113 9.47 -4.93 3.20
N MET A 114 10.23 -5.55 4.11
CA MET A 114 11.65 -5.24 4.30
C MET A 114 12.50 -5.65 3.10
N ALA A 115 12.10 -6.71 2.37
CA ALA A 115 12.81 -7.13 1.16
C ALA A 115 12.65 -6.09 0.05
N LEU A 116 11.47 -5.49 -0.09
CA LEU A 116 11.24 -4.39 -1.01
C LEU A 116 12.16 -3.21 -0.66
N LEU A 117 12.22 -2.86 0.61
CA LEU A 117 13.02 -1.71 1.07
C LEU A 117 14.52 -1.89 0.84
N ALA A 118 14.99 -3.13 0.73
CA ALA A 118 16.39 -3.43 0.43
C ALA A 118 16.74 -3.28 -1.06
N LYS A 119 15.76 -3.12 -1.94
CA LYS A 119 16.01 -2.97 -3.37
C LYS A 119 16.60 -1.58 -3.68
N PRO A 120 17.60 -1.50 -4.58
CA PRO A 120 18.22 -0.21 -4.92
C PRO A 120 17.21 0.82 -5.44
N TRP A 121 16.22 0.40 -6.24
CA TRP A 121 15.24 1.30 -6.82
C TRP A 121 14.20 1.80 -5.80
N ALA A 122 14.15 1.20 -4.60
CA ALA A 122 13.24 1.64 -3.53
C ALA A 122 13.86 2.72 -2.64
N SER A 123 15.18 2.88 -2.69
CA SER A 123 15.92 3.80 -1.80
C SER A 123 15.42 5.24 -1.96
N GLY A 124 14.97 5.84 -0.86
CA GLY A 124 14.43 7.20 -0.85
C GLY A 124 13.00 7.34 -1.38
N HIS A 125 12.41 6.26 -1.90
CA HIS A 125 11.07 6.28 -2.51
C HIS A 125 10.04 5.43 -1.77
N ALA A 126 10.48 4.64 -0.81
CA ALA A 126 9.64 3.79 0.01
C ALA A 126 10.19 3.73 1.42
N CYS A 127 9.32 3.53 2.40
CA CYS A 127 9.75 3.27 3.78
C CYS A 127 8.67 2.52 4.56
N ASN A 128 9.07 2.00 5.72
CA ASN A 128 8.13 1.49 6.72
C ASN A 128 7.98 2.57 7.80
N PRO A 129 6.92 3.39 7.73
CA PRO A 129 6.80 4.56 8.60
C PRO A 129 6.52 4.23 10.07
N ILE A 130 6.14 2.99 10.39
CA ILE A 130 5.90 2.61 11.78
C ILE A 130 7.18 2.15 12.50
N LEU A 131 8.29 1.98 11.77
CA LEU A 131 9.58 1.61 12.37
C LEU A 131 10.47 2.82 12.69
N GLY A 132 10.00 4.03 12.42
CA GLY A 132 10.76 5.25 12.69
C GLY A 132 10.66 6.25 11.54
N THR A 133 11.57 7.23 11.54
CA THR A 133 11.60 8.27 10.49
C THR A 133 11.95 7.67 9.14
N PRO A 134 11.21 8.04 8.12
CA PRO A 134 11.54 7.62 6.75
C PRO A 134 12.87 8.15 6.28
#